data_38c2e61424d7b1439e086f9ec3093327
#
_entry.id   38c2e61424d7b1439e086f9ec3093327
#
_cell.length_a   1.000
_cell.length_b   1.000
_cell.length_c   1.000
_cell.angle_alpha   90.00
_cell.angle_beta   90.00
_cell.angle_gamma   90.00
#
_symmetry.space_group_name_H-M   'P 1'
#
loop_
_entity.id
_entity.type
_entity.pdbx_description
1 polymer ?
#
loop_
_entity_poly.entity_id
_entity_poly.type
_entity_poly.pdbx_seq_one_letter_code
_entity_poly.pdbx_strand_id
1 'polypeptide(L)'
;MGLSPSSLTRPCVEGLQSAVAGYSPFEPAISFGFSIWSKIVGALRKQLDKEGWKHHDIANAPRSVSPDGTMAIAAVGGDSQTAHADGDPRNARTKGPRFANEVENNAVKSGAPRYTQCRLDLGAGDEDTAFANLQTWVLLYFWDRTRNELRLELSLPIDCDKGFVTQWETRFILPVQDLSGHTDLSSDDDVRPYAATQDVDFEITAIS
;
A
#
# COMPACT_ATOMS: atom_id res chain seq x y z
N MET A 1 -6.33 -9.10 -16.05
CA MET A 1 -6.31 -9.26 -14.58
C MET A 1 -7.56 -9.94 -14.08
N GLY A 2 -8.35 -10.64 -14.25
CA GLY A 2 -9.56 -11.28 -13.71
C GLY A 2 -10.16 -10.74 -12.38
N LEU A 3 -9.59 -9.68 -11.80
CA LEU A 3 -10.06 -9.06 -10.55
C LEU A 3 -11.24 -8.14 -10.79
N SER A 4 -12.31 -8.31 -9.99
CA SER A 4 -13.40 -7.33 -9.97
C SER A 4 -13.05 -6.14 -9.06
N PRO A 5 -13.58 -4.94 -9.30
CA PRO A 5 -13.41 -3.82 -8.38
C PRO A 5 -13.81 -4.19 -6.94
N SER A 6 -14.86 -4.98 -6.74
CA SER A 6 -15.32 -5.42 -5.43
C SER A 6 -14.35 -6.35 -4.70
N SER A 7 -13.52 -7.12 -5.43
CA SER A 7 -12.46 -7.95 -4.82
C SER A 7 -11.38 -7.10 -4.14
N LEU A 8 -11.26 -5.83 -4.50
CA LEU A 8 -10.30 -4.88 -3.92
C LEU A 8 -10.96 -3.91 -2.93
N THR A 9 -12.12 -3.35 -3.27
CA THR A 9 -12.76 -2.32 -2.43
C THR A 9 -13.33 -2.89 -1.14
N ARG A 10 -14.08 -3.98 -1.23
CA ARG A 10 -14.73 -4.58 -0.06
C ARG A 10 -13.78 -4.97 1.06
N PRO A 11 -12.65 -5.68 0.81
CA PRO A 11 -11.72 -6.02 1.88
C PRO A 11 -11.04 -4.78 2.49
N CYS A 12 -10.85 -3.69 1.72
CA CYS A 12 -10.31 -2.46 2.28
C CYS A 12 -11.31 -1.79 3.25
N VAL A 13 -12.60 -1.78 2.93
CA VAL A 13 -13.64 -1.30 3.83
C VAL A 13 -13.71 -2.17 5.09
N GLU A 14 -13.77 -3.51 4.94
CA GLU A 14 -13.78 -4.45 6.06
C GLU A 14 -12.54 -4.29 6.98
N GLY A 15 -11.36 -4.11 6.38
CA GLY A 15 -10.12 -3.89 7.11
C GLY A 15 -10.11 -2.57 7.87
N LEU A 16 -10.55 -1.47 7.25
CA LEU A 16 -10.68 -0.17 7.90
C LEU A 16 -11.65 -0.23 9.08
N GLN A 17 -12.84 -0.79 8.88
CA GLN A 17 -13.84 -0.95 9.94
C GLN A 17 -13.32 -1.77 11.13
N SER A 18 -12.63 -2.88 10.82
CA SER A 18 -12.01 -3.71 11.86
C SER A 18 -10.94 -2.96 12.66
N ALA A 19 -10.18 -2.08 12.01
CA ALA A 19 -9.18 -1.27 12.68
C ALA A 19 -9.82 -0.20 13.58
N VAL A 20 -10.87 0.46 13.11
CA VAL A 20 -11.59 1.47 13.89
C VAL A 20 -12.31 0.85 15.08
N ALA A 21 -13.02 -0.26 14.89
CA ALA A 21 -13.71 -0.98 15.97
C ALA A 21 -12.75 -1.53 17.05
N GLY A 22 -11.49 -1.82 16.68
CA GLY A 22 -10.49 -2.30 17.62
C GLY A 22 -9.61 -1.20 18.23
N TYR A 23 -9.82 0.06 17.88
CA TYR A 23 -9.01 1.16 18.36
C TYR A 23 -9.26 1.47 19.83
N SER A 24 -8.19 1.76 20.57
CA SER A 24 -8.25 2.24 21.94
C SER A 24 -7.51 3.57 22.07
N PRO A 25 -8.10 4.60 22.72
CA PRO A 25 -7.43 5.88 22.96
C PRO A 25 -6.21 5.76 23.88
N PHE A 26 -6.05 4.63 24.56
CA PHE A 26 -4.88 4.34 25.40
C PHE A 26 -3.69 3.77 24.62
N GLU A 27 -3.89 3.44 23.34
CA GLU A 27 -2.80 2.99 22.49
C GLU A 27 -1.92 4.16 22.02
N PRO A 28 -0.62 3.91 21.72
CA PRO A 28 0.23 4.92 21.11
C PRO A 28 -0.38 5.45 19.81
N ALA A 29 -0.30 6.76 19.55
CA ALA A 29 -0.90 7.39 18.38
C ALA A 29 -0.46 6.77 17.03
N ILE A 30 0.77 6.22 16.97
CA ILE A 30 1.31 5.55 15.80
C ILE A 30 0.61 4.22 15.50
N SER A 31 0.06 3.53 16.52
CA SER A 31 -0.54 2.18 16.38
C SER A 31 -1.75 2.18 15.46
N PHE A 32 -2.53 3.26 15.47
CA PHE A 32 -3.77 3.34 14.69
C PHE A 32 -3.53 3.24 13.18
N GLY A 33 -2.56 4.01 12.65
CA GLY A 33 -2.21 3.93 11.23
C GLY A 33 -1.66 2.57 10.83
N PHE A 34 -0.87 1.94 11.69
CA PHE A 34 -0.37 0.59 11.49
C PHE A 34 -1.50 -0.44 11.54
N SER A 35 -2.44 -0.30 12.47
CA SER A 35 -3.62 -1.16 12.58
C SER A 35 -4.47 -1.11 11.31
N ILE A 36 -4.78 0.08 10.80
CA ILE A 36 -5.52 0.24 9.52
C ILE A 36 -4.82 -0.52 8.40
N TRP A 37 -3.53 -0.27 8.20
CA TRP A 37 -2.75 -0.95 7.17
C TRP A 37 -2.75 -2.47 7.34
N SER A 38 -2.47 -2.96 8.53
CA SER A 38 -2.41 -4.39 8.85
C SER A 38 -3.74 -5.09 8.60
N LYS A 39 -4.86 -4.47 9.02
CA LYS A 39 -6.20 -5.02 8.82
C LYS A 39 -6.62 -5.02 7.35
N ILE A 40 -6.30 -3.95 6.60
CA ILE A 40 -6.53 -3.90 5.15
C ILE A 40 -5.73 -4.99 4.44
N VAL A 41 -4.43 -5.13 4.73
CA VAL A 41 -3.58 -6.18 4.15
C VAL A 41 -4.15 -7.56 4.45
N GLY A 42 -4.54 -7.84 5.69
CA GLY A 42 -5.10 -9.12 6.08
C GLY A 42 -6.41 -9.45 5.38
N ALA A 43 -7.34 -8.49 5.31
CA ALA A 43 -8.62 -8.67 4.63
C ALA A 43 -8.43 -8.85 3.11
N LEU A 44 -7.55 -8.07 2.49
CA LEU A 44 -7.22 -8.18 1.06
C LEU A 44 -6.64 -9.57 0.74
N ARG A 45 -5.68 -10.05 1.51
CA ARG A 45 -5.08 -11.38 1.34
C ARG A 45 -6.12 -12.48 1.45
N LYS A 46 -6.99 -12.40 2.47
CA LYS A 46 -8.09 -13.36 2.67
C LYS A 46 -9.05 -13.38 1.48
N GLN A 47 -9.32 -12.24 0.86
CA GLN A 47 -10.16 -12.16 -0.34
C GLN A 47 -9.44 -12.74 -1.56
N LEU A 48 -8.21 -12.33 -1.80
CA LEU A 48 -7.42 -12.75 -2.96
C LEU A 48 -7.05 -14.24 -2.91
N ASP A 49 -6.87 -14.82 -1.73
CA ASP A 49 -6.63 -16.27 -1.57
C ASP A 49 -7.78 -17.11 -2.12
N LYS A 50 -9.03 -16.66 -1.98
CA LYS A 50 -10.21 -17.31 -2.59
C LYS A 50 -10.18 -17.30 -4.12
N GLU A 51 -9.43 -16.38 -4.70
CA GLU A 51 -9.22 -16.20 -6.14
C GLU A 51 -7.91 -16.85 -6.62
N GLY A 52 -7.26 -17.63 -5.74
CA GLY A 52 -6.04 -18.40 -6.04
C GLY A 52 -4.74 -17.64 -5.92
N TRP A 53 -4.78 -16.39 -5.43
CA TRP A 53 -3.58 -15.61 -5.19
C TRP A 53 -2.79 -16.15 -3.99
N LYS A 54 -1.48 -16.01 -4.00
CA LYS A 54 -0.60 -16.40 -2.90
C LYS A 54 -0.05 -15.18 -2.19
N HIS A 55 0.02 -15.24 -0.86
CA HIS A 55 0.62 -14.17 -0.07
C HIS A 55 2.08 -14.49 0.30
N HIS A 56 2.91 -13.47 0.29
CA HIS A 56 4.31 -13.53 0.66
C HIS A 56 4.68 -12.35 1.55
N ASP A 57 5.55 -12.61 2.54
CA ASP A 57 6.14 -11.59 3.42
C ASP A 57 7.66 -11.70 3.32
N ILE A 58 8.25 -10.94 2.42
CA ILE A 58 9.70 -10.91 2.26
C ILE A 58 10.22 -9.57 2.76
N ALA A 59 11.16 -9.60 3.68
CA ALA A 59 11.75 -8.40 4.32
C ALA A 59 10.66 -7.43 4.83
N ASN A 60 9.64 -7.94 5.52
CA ASN A 60 8.48 -7.19 6.04
C ASN A 60 7.66 -6.45 4.96
N ALA A 61 7.79 -6.83 3.69
CA ALA A 61 7.03 -6.28 2.59
C ALA A 61 5.91 -7.25 2.17
N PRO A 62 4.67 -7.07 2.65
CA PRO A 62 3.56 -7.95 2.29
C PRO A 62 3.15 -7.78 0.84
N ARG A 63 3.03 -8.89 0.11
CA ARG A 63 2.60 -8.96 -1.29
C ARG A 63 1.56 -10.06 -1.46
N SER A 64 0.60 -9.82 -2.34
CA SER A 64 -0.26 -10.86 -2.88
C SER A 64 0.11 -11.08 -4.34
N VAL A 65 0.51 -12.30 -4.68
CA VAL A 65 1.01 -12.69 -6.01
C VAL A 65 -0.09 -13.41 -6.77
N SER A 66 -0.29 -13.04 -8.03
CA SER A 66 -1.29 -13.64 -8.92
C SER A 66 -1.03 -15.13 -9.17
N PRO A 67 -2.08 -15.92 -9.51
CA PRO A 67 -1.92 -17.36 -9.77
C PRO A 67 -0.93 -17.69 -10.90
N ASP A 68 -0.81 -16.82 -11.88
CA ASP A 68 0.12 -16.96 -13.00
C ASP A 68 1.56 -16.48 -12.69
N GLY A 69 1.76 -15.90 -11.49
CA GLY A 69 3.07 -15.41 -11.07
C GLY A 69 3.59 -14.20 -11.85
N THR A 70 2.70 -13.45 -12.54
CA THR A 70 3.12 -12.31 -13.37
C THR A 70 3.03 -10.97 -12.67
N MET A 71 2.19 -10.87 -11.63
CA MET A 71 1.96 -9.63 -10.91
C MET A 71 1.83 -9.84 -9.40
N ALA A 72 2.16 -8.79 -8.66
CA ALA A 72 1.96 -8.69 -7.23
C ALA A 72 1.14 -7.44 -6.89
N ILE A 73 0.38 -7.48 -5.80
CA ILE A 73 -0.32 -6.33 -5.24
C ILE A 73 0.24 -6.02 -3.86
N ALA A 74 0.59 -4.74 -3.65
CA ALA A 74 0.96 -4.15 -2.36
C ALA A 74 -0.11 -3.14 -1.92
N ALA A 75 -0.71 -3.30 -0.74
CA ALA A 75 -1.58 -2.27 -0.17
C ALA A 75 -0.76 -1.20 0.55
N VAL A 76 -1.00 0.06 0.20
CA VAL A 76 -0.22 1.22 0.66
C VAL A 76 -1.15 2.38 0.97
N GLY A 77 -0.95 3.04 2.12
CA GLY A 77 -1.64 4.30 2.41
C GLY A 77 -1.23 5.38 1.43
N GLY A 78 -2.20 6.02 0.82
CA GLY A 78 -2.03 7.15 -0.08
C GLY A 78 -2.31 8.49 0.59
N ASP A 79 -2.13 9.57 -0.15
CA ASP A 79 -2.44 10.94 0.26
C ASP A 79 -3.84 11.39 -0.22
N SER A 80 -4.16 12.65 0.02
CA SER A 80 -5.45 13.24 -0.36
C SER A 80 -5.71 13.29 -1.87
N GLN A 81 -4.71 13.07 -2.71
CA GLN A 81 -4.85 13.00 -4.17
C GLN A 81 -5.25 11.61 -4.67
N THR A 82 -5.23 10.61 -3.78
CA THR A 82 -5.63 9.23 -4.12
C THR A 82 -7.03 9.18 -4.71
N ALA A 83 -7.15 8.50 -5.86
CA ALA A 83 -8.38 8.29 -6.63
C ALA A 83 -9.05 9.57 -7.16
N HIS A 84 -8.31 10.67 -7.28
CA HIS A 84 -8.72 11.81 -8.09
C HIS A 84 -8.21 11.65 -9.52
N ALA A 85 -9.08 11.84 -10.52
CA ALA A 85 -8.73 11.63 -11.93
C ALA A 85 -7.58 12.54 -12.37
N ASP A 86 -7.62 13.81 -11.99
CA ASP A 86 -6.61 14.82 -12.31
C ASP A 86 -5.57 14.97 -11.19
N GLY A 87 -5.58 14.08 -10.17
CA GLY A 87 -4.67 14.14 -9.05
C GLY A 87 -3.32 13.49 -9.34
N ASP A 88 -2.31 13.90 -8.60
CA ASP A 88 -0.96 13.29 -8.57
C ASP A 88 -0.74 12.59 -7.21
N PRO A 89 -1.32 11.39 -7.00
CA PRO A 89 -1.28 10.72 -5.72
C PRO A 89 0.11 10.17 -5.41
N ARG A 90 0.43 10.18 -4.12
CA ARG A 90 1.66 9.59 -3.58
C ARG A 90 1.36 8.67 -2.41
N ASN A 91 2.28 7.78 -2.13
CA ASN A 91 2.23 7.04 -0.87
C ASN A 91 2.42 8.02 0.31
N ALA A 92 1.62 7.86 1.35
CA ALA A 92 1.60 8.75 2.52
C ALA A 92 2.89 8.70 3.36
N ARG A 93 3.66 7.62 3.28
CA ARG A 93 4.91 7.41 4.03
C ARG A 93 5.98 6.85 3.11
N THR A 94 7.22 7.24 3.35
CA THR A 94 8.39 6.74 2.63
C THR A 94 8.44 5.22 2.62
N LYS A 95 8.96 4.64 1.53
CA LYS A 95 9.18 3.22 1.37
C LYS A 95 10.67 2.92 1.27
N GLY A 96 11.06 1.77 1.79
CA GLY A 96 12.45 1.32 1.78
C GLY A 96 12.97 0.93 0.40
N PRO A 97 14.29 0.59 0.32
CA PRO A 97 14.99 0.28 -0.94
C PRO A 97 14.34 -0.83 -1.75
N ARG A 98 13.75 -1.83 -1.09
CA ARG A 98 13.05 -2.93 -1.77
C ARG A 98 11.90 -2.43 -2.65
N PHE A 99 11.07 -1.52 -2.13
CA PHE A 99 9.98 -0.96 -2.91
C PHE A 99 10.51 -0.16 -4.11
N ALA A 100 11.60 0.60 -3.93
CA ALA A 100 12.25 1.30 -5.04
C ALA A 100 12.73 0.32 -6.13
N ASN A 101 13.28 -0.84 -5.76
CA ASN A 101 13.68 -1.88 -6.71
C ASN A 101 12.49 -2.45 -7.48
N GLU A 102 11.36 -2.68 -6.81
CA GLU A 102 10.12 -3.15 -7.46
C GLU A 102 9.60 -2.13 -8.48
N VAL A 103 9.65 -0.83 -8.13
CA VAL A 103 9.28 0.27 -9.04
C VAL A 103 10.24 0.34 -10.24
N GLU A 104 11.54 0.20 -10.03
CA GLU A 104 12.52 0.15 -11.11
C GLU A 104 12.28 -1.05 -12.04
N ASN A 105 11.97 -2.23 -11.49
CA ASN A 105 11.60 -3.40 -12.28
C ASN A 105 10.34 -3.16 -13.13
N ASN A 106 9.35 -2.45 -12.60
CA ASN A 106 8.18 -2.04 -13.38
C ASN A 106 8.58 -1.13 -14.55
N ALA A 107 9.39 -0.10 -14.30
CA ALA A 107 9.86 0.83 -15.34
C ALA A 107 10.60 0.11 -16.48
N VAL A 108 11.44 -0.89 -16.14
CA VAL A 108 12.11 -1.73 -17.14
C VAL A 108 11.13 -2.44 -18.04
N LYS A 109 10.10 -3.04 -17.46
CA LYS A 109 9.10 -3.83 -18.19
C LYS A 109 8.20 -2.96 -19.05
N SER A 110 7.92 -1.73 -18.58
CA SER A 110 7.10 -0.74 -19.28
C SER A 110 7.86 -0.07 -20.44
N GLY A 111 9.17 -0.27 -20.56
CA GLY A 111 10.00 0.42 -21.54
C GLY A 111 10.12 1.93 -21.27
N ALA A 112 9.86 2.38 -20.04
CA ALA A 112 9.96 3.77 -19.66
C ALA A 112 11.42 4.26 -19.76
N PRO A 113 11.66 5.52 -20.20
CA PRO A 113 13.01 6.06 -20.26
C PRO A 113 13.64 6.12 -18.87
N ARG A 114 14.82 5.53 -18.75
CA ARG A 114 15.55 5.47 -17.47
C ARG A 114 16.37 6.71 -17.24
N TYR A 115 16.24 7.30 -16.05
CA TYR A 115 17.33 8.05 -15.45
C TYR A 115 18.17 7.05 -14.65
N THR A 116 19.30 6.61 -15.22
CA THR A 116 20.18 5.64 -14.58
C THR A 116 20.90 6.28 -13.41
N GLN A 117 20.38 6.12 -12.21
CA GLN A 117 21.17 6.27 -11.01
C GLN A 117 22.00 4.98 -10.88
N CYS A 118 23.30 5.05 -11.09
CA CYS A 118 24.21 3.91 -10.91
C CYS A 118 24.10 3.40 -9.46
N ARG A 119 23.43 2.28 -9.27
CA ARG A 119 23.34 1.59 -8.00
C ARG A 119 24.47 0.58 -7.92
N LEU A 120 25.24 0.64 -6.83
CA LEU A 120 26.19 -0.43 -6.51
C LEU A 120 25.34 -1.67 -6.18
N ASP A 121 25.53 -2.73 -6.96
CA ASP A 121 24.92 -4.03 -6.69
C ASP A 121 25.66 -4.67 -5.50
N LEU A 122 25.08 -4.56 -4.32
CA LEU A 122 25.62 -5.13 -3.07
C LEU A 122 25.10 -6.55 -2.82
N GLY A 123 24.82 -7.31 -3.88
CA GLY A 123 24.41 -8.70 -3.79
C GLY A 123 22.96 -8.86 -3.33
N ALA A 124 22.04 -8.98 -4.28
CA ALA A 124 20.67 -9.42 -3.99
C ALA A 124 20.72 -10.86 -3.45
N GLY A 125 20.13 -11.10 -2.29
CA GLY A 125 19.94 -12.46 -1.80
C GLY A 125 19.03 -13.27 -2.73
N ASP A 126 19.13 -14.59 -2.70
CA ASP A 126 18.36 -15.51 -3.57
C ASP A 126 16.83 -15.27 -3.51
N GLU A 127 16.32 -14.70 -2.41
CA GLU A 127 14.91 -14.35 -2.26
C GLU A 127 14.48 -13.13 -3.11
N ASP A 128 15.38 -12.20 -3.42
CA ASP A 128 15.07 -11.04 -4.25
C ASP A 128 14.89 -11.41 -5.73
N THR A 129 15.48 -12.51 -6.17
CA THR A 129 15.36 -12.98 -7.57
C THR A 129 13.99 -13.57 -7.89
N ALA A 130 13.30 -14.15 -6.90
CA ALA A 130 11.97 -14.76 -7.09
C ALA A 130 10.90 -13.74 -7.51
N PHE A 131 11.07 -12.46 -7.17
CA PHE A 131 10.13 -11.37 -7.48
C PHE A 131 10.62 -10.42 -8.59
N ALA A 132 11.84 -10.61 -9.11
CA ALA A 132 12.39 -9.78 -10.18
C ALA A 132 11.54 -9.81 -11.46
N ASN A 133 10.76 -10.88 -11.65
CA ASN A 133 9.87 -11.04 -12.80
C ASN A 133 8.43 -10.58 -12.60
N LEU A 134 8.06 -10.11 -11.40
CA LEU A 134 6.71 -9.62 -11.13
C LEU A 134 6.57 -8.14 -11.46
N GLN A 135 5.39 -7.74 -11.97
CA GLN A 135 4.98 -6.34 -11.91
C GLN A 135 4.32 -6.08 -10.56
N THR A 136 4.84 -5.15 -9.77
CA THR A 136 4.27 -4.80 -8.48
C THR A 136 3.30 -3.63 -8.63
N TRP A 137 2.03 -3.94 -8.54
CA TRP A 137 0.93 -2.98 -8.50
C TRP A 137 0.71 -2.50 -7.07
N VAL A 138 0.34 -1.25 -6.93
CA VAL A 138 0.06 -0.62 -5.65
C VAL A 138 -1.43 -0.36 -5.54
N LEU A 139 -2.09 -0.94 -4.54
CA LEU A 139 -3.42 -0.58 -4.11
C LEU A 139 -3.29 0.57 -3.11
N LEU A 140 -3.41 1.80 -3.61
CA LEU A 140 -3.47 3.00 -2.76
C LEU A 140 -4.84 3.08 -2.11
N TYR A 141 -4.86 3.40 -0.80
CA TYR A 141 -6.08 3.71 -0.07
C TYR A 141 -5.93 5.01 0.71
N PHE A 142 -6.97 5.82 0.71
CA PHE A 142 -7.06 7.06 1.47
C PHE A 142 -8.42 7.16 2.13
N TRP A 143 -8.42 7.24 3.46
CA TRP A 143 -9.64 7.48 4.23
C TRP A 143 -9.84 8.99 4.43
N ASP A 144 -10.81 9.55 3.71
CA ASP A 144 -11.25 10.93 3.89
C ASP A 144 -12.27 10.99 5.05
N ARG A 145 -11.78 11.35 6.22
CA ARG A 145 -12.61 11.45 7.43
C ARG A 145 -13.64 12.56 7.35
N THR A 146 -13.32 13.64 6.64
CA THR A 146 -14.22 14.79 6.48
C THR A 146 -15.45 14.42 5.67
N ARG A 147 -15.26 13.60 4.65
CA ARG A 147 -16.34 13.13 3.77
C ARG A 147 -16.88 11.77 4.17
N ASN A 148 -16.27 11.15 5.16
CA ASN A 148 -16.56 9.78 5.58
C ASN A 148 -16.56 8.78 4.41
N GLU A 149 -15.52 8.84 3.59
CA GLU A 149 -15.36 8.00 2.40
C GLU A 149 -13.96 7.36 2.34
N LEU A 150 -13.90 6.14 1.77
CA LEU A 150 -12.65 5.49 1.45
C LEU A 150 -12.42 5.56 -0.05
N ARG A 151 -11.34 6.20 -0.47
CA ARG A 151 -10.89 6.30 -1.85
C ARG A 151 -9.79 5.30 -2.14
N LEU A 152 -9.86 4.66 -3.29
CA LEU A 152 -9.01 3.54 -3.66
C LEU A 152 -8.61 3.62 -5.12
N GLU A 153 -7.38 3.27 -5.43
CA GLU A 153 -6.92 3.04 -6.80
C GLU A 153 -5.89 1.92 -6.85
N LEU A 154 -5.90 1.15 -7.93
CA LEU A 154 -4.88 0.17 -8.26
C LEU A 154 -3.98 0.75 -9.34
N SER A 155 -2.73 1.02 -9.02
CA SER A 155 -1.83 1.80 -9.89
C SER A 155 -0.47 1.15 -10.02
N LEU A 156 0.13 1.27 -11.21
CA LEU A 156 1.44 0.71 -11.52
C LEU A 156 2.52 1.82 -11.42
N PRO A 157 3.36 1.81 -10.36
CA PRO A 157 4.41 2.79 -10.20
C PRO A 157 5.59 2.48 -11.12
N ILE A 158 6.15 3.52 -11.76
CA ILE A 158 7.32 3.40 -12.65
C ILE A 158 8.47 4.34 -12.29
N ASP A 159 8.26 5.25 -11.34
CA ASP A 159 9.34 6.08 -10.80
C ASP A 159 9.12 6.35 -9.31
N CYS A 160 10.24 6.50 -8.58
CA CYS A 160 10.25 6.68 -7.13
C CYS A 160 11.47 7.51 -6.71
N ASP A 161 11.24 8.62 -6.00
CA ASP A 161 12.28 9.44 -5.39
C ASP A 161 12.13 9.47 -3.87
N LYS A 162 13.23 9.21 -3.15
CA LYS A 162 13.29 9.21 -1.67
C LYS A 162 12.17 8.39 -1.01
N GLY A 163 11.79 7.28 -1.64
CA GLY A 163 10.76 6.39 -1.13
C GLY A 163 9.32 6.83 -1.40
N PHE A 164 9.10 7.89 -2.19
CA PHE A 164 7.80 8.31 -2.67
C PHE A 164 7.65 8.02 -4.16
N VAL A 165 6.52 7.49 -4.58
CA VAL A 165 6.21 7.32 -6.01
C VAL A 165 6.03 8.70 -6.64
N THR A 166 6.73 8.91 -7.75
CA THR A 166 6.71 10.17 -8.51
C THR A 166 6.05 10.05 -9.87
N GLN A 167 5.89 8.82 -10.37
CA GLN A 167 5.23 8.57 -11.65
C GLN A 167 4.50 7.22 -11.66
N TRP A 168 3.31 7.25 -12.26
CA TRP A 168 2.47 6.08 -12.49
C TRP A 168 2.34 5.84 -14.00
N GLU A 169 2.49 4.59 -14.45
CA GLU A 169 2.22 4.22 -15.85
C GLU A 169 0.72 4.10 -16.10
N THR A 170 0.04 3.44 -15.20
CA THR A 170 -1.40 3.17 -15.31
C THR A 170 -2.05 3.33 -13.93
N ARG A 171 -3.23 3.95 -13.92
CA ARG A 171 -4.03 4.13 -12.72
C ARG A 171 -5.46 3.65 -12.97
N PHE A 172 -5.93 2.70 -12.18
CA PHE A 172 -7.30 2.24 -12.14
C PHE A 172 -7.99 2.81 -10.89
N ILE A 173 -8.72 3.89 -11.07
CA ILE A 173 -9.51 4.50 -10.00
C ILE A 173 -10.71 3.59 -9.73
N LEU A 174 -10.85 3.18 -8.48
CA LEU A 174 -11.94 2.32 -8.03
C LEU A 174 -13.12 3.18 -7.55
N PRO A 175 -14.36 2.62 -7.54
CA PRO A 175 -15.51 3.34 -7.01
C PRO A 175 -15.27 3.78 -5.56
N VAL A 176 -15.58 5.03 -5.26
CA VAL A 176 -15.51 5.57 -3.88
C VAL A 176 -16.46 4.79 -2.98
N GLN A 177 -15.99 4.44 -1.80
CA GLN A 177 -16.77 3.70 -0.81
C GLN A 177 -17.30 4.69 0.23
N ASP A 178 -18.60 4.90 0.22
CA ASP A 178 -19.30 5.68 1.26
C ASP A 178 -19.34 4.90 2.57
N LEU A 179 -18.86 5.51 3.63
CA LEU A 179 -18.80 4.93 4.97
C LEU A 179 -19.91 5.47 5.91
N SER A 180 -20.78 6.35 5.41
CA SER A 180 -21.82 7.01 6.24
C SER A 180 -22.87 6.06 6.82
N GLY A 181 -23.05 4.87 6.25
CA GLY A 181 -23.89 3.81 6.83
C GLY A 181 -23.25 3.03 7.98
N HIS A 182 -22.01 3.33 8.32
CA HIS A 182 -21.23 2.66 9.36
C HIS A 182 -21.04 3.62 10.53
N THR A 183 -21.93 3.59 11.47
CA THR A 183 -22.17 4.60 12.54
C THR A 183 -20.99 4.87 13.47
N ASP A 184 -20.00 3.99 13.50
CA ASP A 184 -18.86 4.09 14.45
C ASP A 184 -17.63 4.80 13.86
N LEU A 185 -17.64 5.20 12.57
CA LEU A 185 -16.49 5.82 11.92
C LEU A 185 -16.47 7.36 12.03
N SER A 186 -17.57 7.99 12.46
CA SER A 186 -17.74 9.44 12.43
C SER A 186 -17.58 10.16 13.78
N SER A 187 -17.44 9.44 14.88
CA SER A 187 -17.46 10.06 16.20
C SER A 187 -16.23 9.75 17.03
N ASP A 188 -15.18 10.50 16.83
CA ASP A 188 -14.35 10.99 17.92
C ASP A 188 -13.43 12.11 17.43
N ASP A 189 -13.71 13.34 17.86
CA ASP A 189 -12.85 14.51 17.69
C ASP A 189 -11.46 14.33 18.39
N ASP A 190 -11.28 13.25 19.16
CA ASP A 190 -10.04 12.96 19.89
C ASP A 190 -8.99 12.16 19.09
N VAL A 191 -9.34 11.63 17.92
CA VAL A 191 -8.36 11.00 17.05
C VAL A 191 -7.69 12.06 16.18
N ARG A 192 -6.86 12.91 16.79
CA ARG A 192 -6.04 13.87 16.04
C ARG A 192 -5.13 13.11 15.09
N PRO A 193 -5.11 13.48 13.80
CA PRO A 193 -4.11 12.94 12.89
C PRO A 193 -2.75 13.37 13.43
N TYR A 194 -1.92 12.41 13.81
CA TYR A 194 -0.51 12.69 14.08
C TYR A 194 0.08 13.27 12.78
N ALA A 195 0.40 14.55 12.82
CA ALA A 195 1.16 15.17 11.73
C ALA A 195 2.41 14.34 11.54
N ALA A 196 2.65 13.93 10.30
CA ALA A 196 3.77 13.07 9.92
C ALA A 196 5.10 13.83 10.08
N THR A 197 5.57 13.96 11.33
CA THR A 197 6.89 14.49 11.67
C THR A 197 7.48 13.56 12.72
N GLN A 198 8.31 12.70 12.24
CA GLN A 198 9.41 11.93 12.82
C GLN A 198 9.24 10.42 12.56
N ASP A 199 10.03 9.97 11.60
CA ASP A 199 10.45 8.59 11.47
C ASP A 199 11.18 8.21 12.77
N VAL A 200 10.62 7.26 13.52
CA VAL A 200 11.38 6.62 14.59
C VAL A 200 12.06 5.42 13.95
N ASP A 201 13.28 5.62 13.50
CA ASP A 201 14.18 4.54 13.11
C ASP A 201 14.47 3.68 14.33
N PHE A 202 13.96 2.47 14.35
CA PHE A 202 14.36 1.47 15.32
C PHE A 202 15.57 0.70 14.76
N GLU A 203 16.77 1.11 15.14
CA GLU A 203 17.95 0.26 15.00
C GLU A 203 17.85 -0.87 16.05
N ILE A 204 17.61 -2.08 15.57
CA ILE A 204 17.75 -3.29 16.42
C ILE A 204 19.23 -3.66 16.40
N THR A 205 19.98 -3.22 17.40
CA THR A 205 21.33 -3.71 17.63
C THR A 205 21.25 -5.08 18.32
N ALA A 206 21.76 -6.12 17.68
CA ALA A 206 21.90 -7.43 18.30
C ALA A 206 22.87 -7.31 19.48
N ILE A 207 22.39 -7.63 20.70
CA ILE A 207 23.24 -7.77 21.88
C ILE A 207 23.90 -9.15 21.78
N SER A 208 25.24 -9.17 21.61
CA SER A 208 26.10 -10.35 21.68
C SER A 208 26.31 -10.81 23.12
#